data_0f97ea84ca094ae782d85d3948cfc6ea
#
_entry.id   0f97ea84ca094ae782d85d3948cfc6ea
#
_cell.length_a   1.000
_cell.length_b   1.000
_cell.length_c   1.000
_cell.angle_alpha   90.00
_cell.angle_beta   90.00
_cell.angle_gamma   90.00
#
_symmetry.space_group_name_H-M   'P 1'
#
loop_
_entity.id
_entity.type
_entity.pdbx_description
1 polymer ?
#
loop_
_entity_poly.entity_id
_entity_poly.type
_entity_poly.pdbx_seq_one_letter_code
_entity_poly.pdbx_strand_id
1 'polypeptide(L)'
;MDAWQGIQHIQFGPVEFLMRNFSLQFWPDKKNLTSKQLNALLSAKDDSSLNADYFRGASIAVKGLPALERLLFSDKPLSPYGCQLTHAIATNVSLMSHEIAQEWESQQLPRINNASNGSDYYEDSIEASTELMKALVEPVEVIRDLKLLRPLHKSAQKAKPRRSESWRSERSLRNIRINLAALAELYRGNDMISVKSLLQAEGQEALAQTIDGHFHELDRQLAAIDKPLFNAVKDPKGHQQLRAISAQMKILHADLEQAMQVLEIQLGFNSRDGD
;
A
#
# COMPACT_ATOMS: atom_id res chain seq x y z
N MET A 1 3.87 -4.66 9.78
CA MET A 1 4.25 -3.96 8.53
C MET A 1 4.10 -4.85 7.30
N ASP A 2 4.65 -6.08 7.23
CA ASP A 2 4.50 -6.95 6.04
C ASP A 2 3.03 -7.26 5.74
N ALA A 3 2.25 -7.67 6.73
CA ALA A 3 0.82 -7.91 6.57
C ALA A 3 0.06 -6.67 6.03
N TRP A 4 0.38 -5.48 6.56
CA TRP A 4 -0.19 -4.23 6.04
C TRP A 4 0.16 -4.01 4.56
N GLN A 5 1.41 -4.23 4.18
CA GLN A 5 1.81 -4.09 2.77
C GLN A 5 1.10 -5.13 1.88
N GLY A 6 0.85 -6.33 2.38
CA GLY A 6 0.11 -7.37 1.66
C GLY A 6 -1.34 -7.02 1.36
N ILE A 7 -1.98 -6.17 2.20
CA ILE A 7 -3.37 -5.75 2.00
C ILE A 7 -3.52 -4.27 1.60
N GLN A 8 -2.41 -3.54 1.43
CA GLN A 8 -2.45 -2.09 1.18
C GLN A 8 -3.11 -1.71 -0.16
N HIS A 9 -3.23 -2.65 -1.08
CA HIS A 9 -3.97 -2.48 -2.33
C HIS A 9 -5.48 -2.41 -2.13
N ILE A 10 -5.99 -2.94 -1.01
CA ILE A 10 -7.40 -2.86 -0.64
C ILE A 10 -7.64 -1.48 -0.01
N GLN A 11 -8.34 -0.61 -0.72
CA GLN A 11 -8.62 0.77 -0.29
C GLN A 11 -10.13 1.03 -0.15
N PHE A 12 -10.92 -0.02 0.10
CA PHE A 12 -12.36 0.03 0.25
C PHE A 12 -12.82 -0.75 1.48
N GLY A 13 -14.11 -0.67 1.80
CA GLY A 13 -14.71 -1.35 2.95
C GLY A 13 -14.12 -0.93 4.29
N PRO A 14 -13.94 -1.85 5.24
CA PRO A 14 -13.48 -1.55 6.60
C PRO A 14 -12.11 -0.84 6.70
N VAL A 15 -11.25 -0.99 5.70
CA VAL A 15 -9.94 -0.32 5.65
C VAL A 15 -10.09 1.18 5.42
N GLU A 16 -11.04 1.60 4.59
CA GLU A 16 -11.31 3.01 4.30
C GLU A 16 -12.15 3.66 5.40
N PHE A 17 -13.04 2.91 6.00
CA PHE A 17 -13.95 3.40 7.03
C PHE A 17 -13.21 4.13 8.15
N LEU A 18 -13.71 5.29 8.56
CA LEU A 18 -13.06 6.17 9.55
C LEU A 18 -11.60 6.55 9.20
N MET A 19 -11.25 6.52 7.91
CA MET A 19 -9.89 6.82 7.43
C MET A 19 -8.82 5.91 8.08
N ARG A 20 -9.14 4.63 8.32
CA ARG A 20 -8.21 3.68 8.97
C ARG A 20 -6.96 3.42 8.14
N ASN A 21 -7.06 3.41 6.79
CA ASN A 21 -5.93 3.34 5.87
C ASN A 21 -4.91 4.46 6.16
N PHE A 22 -5.35 5.71 6.30
CA PHE A 22 -4.49 6.84 6.66
C PHE A 22 -4.04 6.78 8.12
N SER A 23 -4.88 6.27 9.03
CA SER A 23 -4.52 6.09 10.44
C SER A 23 -3.42 5.05 10.61
N LEU A 24 -3.43 3.97 9.83
CA LEU A 24 -2.38 2.95 9.81
C LEU A 24 -1.13 3.42 9.10
N GLN A 25 -1.28 4.12 7.95
CA GLN A 25 -0.16 4.50 7.08
C GLN A 25 -0.25 5.96 6.64
N PHE A 26 0.01 6.90 7.56
CA PHE A 26 0.11 8.33 7.23
C PHE A 26 1.35 8.63 6.39
N TRP A 27 1.30 8.26 5.14
CA TRP A 27 2.35 8.51 4.15
C TRP A 27 1.71 8.73 2.76
N PRO A 28 2.20 9.72 1.99
CA PRO A 28 3.38 10.58 2.21
C PRO A 28 3.11 11.75 3.18
N ASP A 29 3.96 11.93 4.17
CA ASP A 29 3.92 13.08 5.08
C ASP A 29 4.66 14.29 4.49
N LYS A 30 3.96 15.05 3.64
CA LYS A 30 4.54 16.21 2.92
C LYS A 30 4.98 17.36 3.85
N LYS A 31 4.39 17.48 5.03
CA LYS A 31 4.62 18.58 5.98
C LYS A 31 5.44 18.17 7.21
N ASN A 32 5.94 16.92 7.25
CA ASN A 32 6.66 16.34 8.38
C ASN A 32 5.86 16.44 9.71
N LEU A 33 4.55 16.20 9.62
CA LEU A 33 3.63 16.29 10.76
C LEU A 33 3.92 15.21 11.80
N THR A 34 4.23 13.99 11.35
CA THR A 34 4.59 12.87 12.24
C THR A 34 5.73 13.27 13.19
N SER A 35 6.84 13.79 12.64
CA SER A 35 7.97 14.21 13.49
C SER A 35 7.61 15.36 14.41
N LYS A 36 6.89 16.36 13.94
CA LYS A 36 6.50 17.54 14.74
C LYS A 36 5.61 17.15 15.92
N GLN A 37 4.58 16.37 15.66
CA GLN A 37 3.60 15.99 16.68
C GLN A 37 4.16 14.97 17.67
N LEU A 38 4.95 13.96 17.20
CA LEU A 38 5.63 13.04 18.11
C LEU A 38 6.62 13.76 19.03
N ASN A 39 7.38 14.74 18.52
CA ASN A 39 8.28 15.53 19.34
C ASN A 39 7.51 16.34 20.39
N ALA A 40 6.33 16.86 20.08
CA ALA A 40 5.47 17.56 21.04
C ALA A 40 5.01 16.61 22.16
N LEU A 41 4.54 15.40 21.81
CA LEU A 41 4.15 14.39 22.81
C LEU A 41 5.32 13.96 23.71
N LEU A 42 6.49 13.69 23.10
CA LEU A 42 7.70 13.33 23.85
C LEU A 42 8.20 14.44 24.77
N SER A 43 7.93 15.71 24.44
CA SER A 43 8.30 16.87 25.26
C SER A 43 7.28 17.10 26.39
N ALA A 44 5.99 16.95 26.10
CA ALA A 44 4.92 17.14 27.08
C ALA A 44 4.92 16.07 28.17
N LYS A 45 5.24 14.83 27.81
CA LYS A 45 5.25 13.65 28.71
C LYS A 45 3.94 13.50 29.51
N ASP A 46 2.82 13.75 28.83
CA ASP A 46 1.49 13.66 29.43
C ASP A 46 0.98 12.23 29.35
N ASP A 47 0.82 11.58 30.48
CA ASP A 47 0.35 10.20 30.60
C ASP A 47 -1.06 10.00 30.04
N SER A 48 -1.88 11.06 29.95
CA SER A 48 -3.19 11.01 29.30
C SER A 48 -3.11 10.66 27.82
N SER A 49 -1.95 10.88 27.19
CA SER A 49 -1.68 10.52 25.79
C SER A 49 -1.32 9.04 25.58
N LEU A 50 -1.30 8.22 26.65
CA LEU A 50 -0.88 6.81 26.58
C LEU A 50 -2.03 5.81 26.57
N ASN A 51 -3.27 6.26 26.42
CA ASN A 51 -4.45 5.40 26.46
C ASN A 51 -5.21 5.33 25.13
N ALA A 52 -6.10 4.34 25.00
CA ALA A 52 -6.87 4.09 23.78
C ALA A 52 -7.82 5.25 23.44
N ASP A 53 -8.41 5.92 24.44
CA ASP A 53 -9.34 7.02 24.21
C ASP A 53 -8.65 8.23 23.58
N TYR A 54 -7.43 8.52 23.99
CA TYR A 54 -6.60 9.52 23.32
C TYR A 54 -6.44 9.21 21.83
N PHE A 55 -6.11 7.96 21.47
CA PHE A 55 -5.86 7.60 20.07
C PHE A 55 -7.10 7.60 19.19
N ARG A 56 -8.32 7.52 19.74
CA ARG A 56 -9.56 7.70 18.95
C ARG A 56 -9.62 9.09 18.33
N GLY A 57 -9.30 10.13 19.11
CA GLY A 57 -9.30 11.54 18.67
C GLY A 57 -7.97 12.08 18.17
N ALA A 58 -6.88 11.35 18.34
CA ALA A 58 -5.54 11.83 17.96
C ALA A 58 -5.38 12.00 16.44
N SER A 59 -4.45 12.86 16.08
CA SER A 59 -4.03 13.03 14.68
C SER A 59 -3.53 11.71 14.09
N ILE A 60 -3.91 11.43 12.83
CA ILE A 60 -3.41 10.28 12.06
C ILE A 60 -1.87 10.25 11.96
N ALA A 61 -1.21 11.39 12.15
CA ALA A 61 0.25 11.49 12.10
C ALA A 61 0.97 10.81 13.27
N VAL A 62 0.27 10.51 14.38
CA VAL A 62 0.91 9.97 15.60
C VAL A 62 0.42 8.57 15.99
N LYS A 63 -0.49 7.96 15.24
CA LYS A 63 -1.17 6.74 15.68
C LYS A 63 -0.98 5.48 14.83
N GLY A 64 -0.09 5.53 13.82
CA GLY A 64 0.11 4.44 12.87
C GLY A 64 1.55 3.96 12.73
N LEU A 65 1.79 3.15 11.73
CA LEU A 65 3.08 2.53 11.41
C LEU A 65 4.22 3.54 11.17
N PRO A 66 3.99 4.71 10.49
CA PRO A 66 5.04 5.71 10.34
C PRO A 66 5.46 6.36 11.67
N ALA A 67 4.53 6.47 12.64
CA ALA A 67 4.84 6.96 13.99
C ALA A 67 5.73 5.95 14.74
N LEU A 68 5.39 4.65 14.68
CA LEU A 68 6.23 3.57 15.22
C LEU A 68 7.61 3.54 14.58
N GLU A 69 7.68 3.62 13.26
CA GLU A 69 8.97 3.66 12.55
C GLU A 69 9.83 4.83 13.04
N ARG A 70 9.21 6.02 13.19
CA ARG A 70 9.94 7.23 13.64
C ARG A 70 10.50 7.08 15.05
N LEU A 71 9.81 6.39 15.95
CA LEU A 71 10.26 6.14 17.31
C LEU A 71 11.32 5.02 17.37
N LEU A 72 11.04 3.87 16.75
CA LEU A 72 11.88 2.68 16.84
C LEU A 72 13.19 2.78 16.06
N PHE A 73 13.22 3.54 14.96
CA PHE A 73 14.39 3.75 14.09
C PHE A 73 14.93 5.18 14.21
N SER A 74 14.90 5.72 15.43
CA SER A 74 15.53 7.00 15.78
C SER A 74 17.01 6.80 16.07
N ASP A 75 17.82 7.81 15.71
CA ASP A 75 19.26 7.83 16.08
C ASP A 75 19.48 7.97 17.59
N LYS A 76 18.45 8.32 18.35
CA LYS A 76 18.51 8.51 19.81
C LYS A 76 17.73 7.40 20.51
N PRO A 77 18.25 6.90 21.66
CA PRO A 77 17.50 5.94 22.46
C PRO A 77 16.20 6.55 22.97
N LEU A 78 15.18 5.71 23.10
CA LEU A 78 13.90 6.13 23.67
C LEU A 78 14.03 6.42 25.17
N SER A 79 13.41 7.50 25.62
CA SER A 79 13.17 7.74 27.06
C SER A 79 12.15 6.75 27.60
N PRO A 80 12.02 6.58 28.94
CA PRO A 80 10.96 5.76 29.52
C PRO A 80 9.57 6.12 28.99
N TYR A 81 9.23 7.40 28.93
CA TYR A 81 7.98 7.87 28.33
C TYR A 81 7.88 7.53 26.82
N GLY A 82 8.99 7.65 26.09
CA GLY A 82 9.04 7.27 24.67
C GLY A 82 8.76 5.79 24.46
N CYS A 83 9.22 4.90 25.36
CA CYS A 83 8.89 3.47 25.32
C CYS A 83 7.39 3.25 25.58
N GLN A 84 6.80 3.93 26.56
CA GLN A 84 5.37 3.85 26.87
C GLN A 84 4.52 4.35 25.70
N LEU A 85 4.89 5.49 25.10
CA LEU A 85 4.22 6.03 23.90
C LEU A 85 4.31 5.07 22.72
N THR A 86 5.46 4.45 22.50
CA THR A 86 5.64 3.43 21.44
C THR A 86 4.71 2.25 21.66
N HIS A 87 4.62 1.76 22.90
CA HIS A 87 3.70 0.67 23.26
C HIS A 87 2.23 1.07 23.04
N ALA A 88 1.85 2.28 23.47
CA ALA A 88 0.47 2.78 23.30
C ALA A 88 0.09 2.90 21.81
N ILE A 89 0.98 3.40 20.95
CA ILE A 89 0.78 3.44 19.49
C ILE A 89 0.67 2.02 18.92
N ALA A 90 1.51 1.08 19.35
CA ALA A 90 1.48 -0.30 18.88
C ALA A 90 0.15 -0.99 19.27
N THR A 91 -0.33 -0.75 20.49
CA THR A 91 -1.65 -1.22 20.95
C THR A 91 -2.77 -0.66 20.08
N ASN A 92 -2.72 0.65 19.77
CA ASN A 92 -3.71 1.27 18.88
C ASN A 92 -3.69 0.66 17.46
N VAL A 93 -2.52 0.39 16.88
CA VAL A 93 -2.40 -0.30 15.58
C VAL A 93 -3.01 -1.71 15.66
N SER A 94 -2.75 -2.45 16.76
CA SER A 94 -3.31 -3.79 16.98
C SER A 94 -4.84 -3.76 17.05
N LEU A 95 -5.41 -2.82 17.81
CA LEU A 95 -6.87 -2.65 17.94
C LEU A 95 -7.51 -2.33 16.59
N MET A 96 -6.99 -1.33 15.85
CA MET A 96 -7.50 -1.00 14.52
C MET A 96 -7.42 -2.18 13.54
N SER A 97 -6.32 -2.94 13.58
CA SER A 97 -6.15 -4.10 12.70
C SER A 97 -7.15 -5.20 13.03
N HIS A 98 -7.44 -5.41 14.33
CA HIS A 98 -8.43 -6.38 14.77
C HIS A 98 -9.85 -5.98 14.35
N GLU A 99 -10.22 -4.71 14.53
CA GLU A 99 -11.51 -4.16 14.11
C GLU A 99 -11.70 -4.32 12.58
N ILE A 100 -10.68 -3.98 11.78
CA ILE A 100 -10.70 -4.17 10.32
C ILE A 100 -10.97 -5.65 9.98
N ALA A 101 -10.25 -6.59 10.60
CA ALA A 101 -10.41 -8.02 10.33
C ALA A 101 -11.82 -8.52 10.68
N GLN A 102 -12.33 -8.13 11.86
CA GLN A 102 -13.68 -8.50 12.28
C GLN A 102 -14.78 -7.94 11.37
N GLU A 103 -14.67 -6.66 10.99
CA GLU A 103 -15.66 -6.04 10.11
C GLU A 103 -15.56 -6.59 8.68
N TRP A 104 -14.34 -6.99 8.24
CA TRP A 104 -14.17 -7.64 6.97
C TRP A 104 -14.93 -8.98 6.91
N GLU A 105 -14.76 -9.84 7.94
CA GLU A 105 -15.45 -11.13 8.01
C GLU A 105 -16.97 -10.99 8.21
N SER A 106 -17.38 -10.11 9.12
CA SER A 106 -18.79 -10.02 9.54
C SER A 106 -19.66 -9.13 8.65
N GLN A 107 -19.06 -8.23 7.85
CA GLN A 107 -19.81 -7.26 7.05
C GLN A 107 -19.39 -7.29 5.58
N GLN A 108 -18.10 -7.05 5.27
CA GLN A 108 -17.67 -6.82 3.89
C GLN A 108 -17.72 -8.09 3.04
N LEU A 109 -17.24 -9.22 3.55
CA LEU A 109 -17.30 -10.49 2.83
C LEU A 109 -18.75 -10.94 2.54
N PRO A 110 -19.70 -10.88 3.49
CA PRO A 110 -21.11 -11.10 3.18
C PRO A 110 -21.69 -10.14 2.14
N ARG A 111 -21.31 -8.85 2.14
CA ARG A 111 -21.76 -7.88 1.14
C ARG A 111 -21.29 -8.26 -0.27
N ILE A 112 -20.01 -8.63 -0.42
CA ILE A 112 -19.44 -9.08 -1.70
C ILE A 112 -20.15 -10.36 -2.16
N ASN A 113 -20.31 -11.36 -1.28
CA ASN A 113 -20.92 -12.64 -1.63
C ASN A 113 -22.40 -12.53 -2.01
N ASN A 114 -23.11 -11.54 -1.50
CA ASN A 114 -24.52 -11.30 -1.79
C ASN A 114 -24.76 -10.17 -2.82
N ALA A 115 -23.71 -9.63 -3.43
CA ALA A 115 -23.83 -8.49 -4.35
C ALA A 115 -24.80 -8.74 -5.52
N SER A 116 -24.92 -9.98 -5.99
CA SER A 116 -25.89 -10.35 -7.05
C SER A 116 -27.36 -10.12 -6.69
N ASN A 117 -27.68 -10.07 -5.39
CA ASN A 117 -29.04 -9.82 -4.90
C ASN A 117 -29.34 -8.33 -4.69
N GLY A 118 -28.34 -7.47 -4.87
CA GLY A 118 -28.39 -6.06 -4.51
C GLY A 118 -28.40 -5.82 -2.99
N SER A 119 -27.91 -4.70 -2.56
CA SER A 119 -27.90 -4.28 -1.16
C SER A 119 -27.77 -2.76 -1.04
N ASP A 120 -27.83 -2.24 0.18
CA ASP A 120 -27.54 -0.81 0.45
C ASP A 120 -26.05 -0.44 0.20
N TYR A 121 -25.20 -1.43 -0.06
CA TYR A 121 -23.78 -1.23 -0.28
C TYR A 121 -23.35 -1.47 -1.74
N TYR A 122 -23.82 -2.56 -2.36
CA TYR A 122 -23.62 -2.85 -3.78
C TYR A 122 -24.96 -2.93 -4.48
N GLU A 123 -25.14 -2.21 -5.59
CA GLU A 123 -26.33 -2.31 -6.41
C GLU A 123 -26.42 -3.67 -7.10
N ASP A 124 -25.26 -4.20 -7.54
CA ASP A 124 -25.16 -5.50 -8.22
C ASP A 124 -23.74 -6.13 -8.08
N SER A 125 -23.56 -7.28 -8.72
CA SER A 125 -22.28 -7.98 -8.76
C SER A 125 -21.22 -7.27 -9.62
N ILE A 126 -21.63 -6.42 -10.57
CA ILE A 126 -20.70 -5.68 -11.44
C ILE A 126 -19.98 -4.62 -10.61
N GLU A 127 -20.71 -3.91 -9.75
CA GLU A 127 -20.13 -2.92 -8.85
C GLU A 127 -19.11 -3.55 -7.89
N ALA A 128 -19.46 -4.67 -7.24
CA ALA A 128 -18.54 -5.41 -6.38
C ALA A 128 -17.29 -5.91 -7.12
N SER A 129 -17.48 -6.44 -8.34
CA SER A 129 -16.37 -6.89 -9.18
C SER A 129 -15.46 -5.74 -9.61
N THR A 130 -16.06 -4.60 -9.97
CA THR A 130 -15.32 -3.39 -10.35
C THR A 130 -14.44 -2.89 -9.20
N GLU A 131 -14.95 -2.88 -7.97
CA GLU A 131 -14.18 -2.49 -6.79
C GLU A 131 -12.97 -3.42 -6.54
N LEU A 132 -13.16 -4.74 -6.68
CA LEU A 132 -12.09 -5.72 -6.60
C LEU A 132 -11.04 -5.52 -7.72
N MET A 133 -11.48 -5.24 -8.95
CA MET A 133 -10.56 -5.02 -10.08
C MET A 133 -9.80 -3.70 -9.95
N LYS A 134 -10.41 -2.66 -9.41
CA LYS A 134 -9.69 -1.42 -9.03
C LYS A 134 -8.55 -1.72 -8.04
N ALA A 135 -8.78 -2.58 -7.07
CA ALA A 135 -7.74 -3.00 -6.11
C ALA A 135 -6.58 -3.79 -6.75
N LEU A 136 -6.75 -4.30 -7.97
CA LEU A 136 -5.66 -4.92 -8.75
C LEU A 136 -4.91 -3.90 -9.61
N VAL A 137 -5.64 -3.04 -10.33
CA VAL A 137 -5.07 -2.21 -11.41
C VAL A 137 -4.44 -0.92 -10.86
N GLU A 138 -5.20 -0.12 -10.13
CA GLU A 138 -4.78 1.21 -9.67
C GLU A 138 -3.53 1.18 -8.76
N PRO A 139 -3.32 0.20 -7.87
CA PRO A 139 -2.15 0.19 -7.00
C PRO A 139 -0.81 0.09 -7.73
N VAL A 140 -0.77 -0.48 -8.95
CA VAL A 140 0.47 -0.54 -9.74
C VAL A 140 0.99 0.86 -10.02
N GLU A 141 0.11 1.79 -10.38
CA GLU A 141 0.46 3.19 -10.59
C GLU A 141 0.88 3.89 -9.27
N VAL A 142 0.15 3.64 -8.18
CA VAL A 142 0.50 4.15 -6.84
C VAL A 142 1.91 3.72 -6.42
N ILE A 143 2.24 2.43 -6.61
CA ILE A 143 3.55 1.88 -6.30
C ILE A 143 4.62 2.55 -7.18
N ARG A 144 4.38 2.63 -8.50
CA ARG A 144 5.29 3.27 -9.45
C ARG A 144 5.57 4.74 -9.08
N ASP A 145 4.52 5.53 -8.92
CA ASP A 145 4.65 6.98 -8.85
C ASP A 145 5.04 7.46 -7.45
N LEU A 146 4.39 6.93 -6.42
CA LEU A 146 4.64 7.40 -5.07
C LEU A 146 5.78 6.68 -4.38
N LYS A 147 5.85 5.33 -4.48
CA LYS A 147 6.87 4.59 -3.75
C LYS A 147 8.21 4.56 -4.48
N LEU A 148 8.20 4.55 -5.82
CA LEU A 148 9.42 4.44 -6.62
C LEU A 148 9.86 5.78 -7.24
N LEU A 149 9.06 6.41 -8.09
CA LEU A 149 9.46 7.59 -8.85
C LEU A 149 9.65 8.84 -8.00
N ARG A 150 8.85 9.00 -6.96
CA ARG A 150 8.92 10.16 -6.08
C ARG A 150 10.27 10.31 -5.34
N PRO A 151 10.86 9.25 -4.74
CA PRO A 151 12.23 9.32 -4.21
C PRO A 151 13.30 9.31 -5.30
N LEU A 152 13.06 8.62 -6.43
CA LEU A 152 14.00 8.49 -7.53
C LEU A 152 14.28 9.84 -8.22
N HIS A 153 13.23 10.63 -8.45
CA HIS A 153 13.31 11.93 -9.12
C HIS A 153 13.88 11.81 -10.54
N LYS A 154 14.44 12.91 -11.12
CA LYS A 154 14.90 12.96 -12.53
C LYS A 154 16.30 12.34 -12.74
N SER A 155 17.17 12.35 -11.74
CA SER A 155 18.52 11.78 -11.81
C SER A 155 19.03 11.42 -10.41
N ALA A 156 20.07 10.59 -10.34
CA ALA A 156 20.69 10.16 -9.06
C ALA A 156 21.14 11.36 -8.21
N GLN A 157 21.65 12.44 -8.83
CA GLN A 157 22.07 13.66 -8.12
C GLN A 157 20.88 14.46 -7.57
N LYS A 158 19.70 14.32 -8.17
CA LYS A 158 18.47 15.01 -7.75
C LYS A 158 17.55 14.11 -6.91
N ALA A 159 17.95 12.88 -6.64
CA ALA A 159 17.19 11.93 -5.86
C ALA A 159 16.79 12.49 -4.47
N LYS A 160 15.64 12.08 -3.97
CA LYS A 160 15.06 12.51 -2.69
C LYS A 160 14.79 11.31 -1.79
N PRO A 161 15.84 10.60 -1.31
CA PRO A 161 15.71 9.30 -0.63
C PRO A 161 14.80 9.33 0.60
N ARG A 162 14.73 10.46 1.33
CA ARG A 162 13.83 10.63 2.49
C ARG A 162 12.34 10.74 2.11
N ARG A 163 12.01 10.74 0.81
CA ARG A 163 10.64 10.64 0.33
C ARG A 163 10.18 9.20 0.13
N SER A 164 11.07 8.21 0.28
CA SER A 164 10.70 6.79 0.27
C SER A 164 9.83 6.45 1.48
N GLU A 165 8.84 5.59 1.28
CA GLU A 165 8.10 4.98 2.37
C GLU A 165 9.05 4.14 3.23
N SER A 166 8.89 4.19 4.55
CA SER A 166 9.68 3.36 5.49
C SER A 166 11.21 3.42 5.27
N TRP A 167 11.73 4.63 4.98
CA TRP A 167 13.14 4.81 4.65
C TRP A 167 14.08 4.66 5.85
N ARG A 168 13.58 4.91 7.09
CA ARG A 168 14.37 4.80 8.31
C ARG A 168 14.64 3.35 8.67
N SER A 169 13.67 2.50 8.46
CA SER A 169 13.75 1.05 8.67
C SER A 169 14.31 0.30 7.46
N GLU A 170 14.70 1.03 6.40
CA GLU A 170 15.23 0.50 5.14
C GLU A 170 14.29 -0.48 4.41
N ARG A 171 12.99 -0.46 4.74
CA ARG A 171 12.01 -1.41 4.22
C ARG A 171 11.43 -1.07 2.85
N SER A 172 11.77 0.08 2.28
CA SER A 172 11.10 0.62 1.09
C SER A 172 11.02 -0.37 -0.09
N LEU A 173 12.12 -1.05 -0.45
CA LEU A 173 12.10 -2.07 -1.52
C LEU A 173 11.31 -3.31 -1.12
N ARG A 174 11.44 -3.76 0.14
CA ARG A 174 10.65 -4.88 0.65
C ARG A 174 9.15 -4.58 0.60
N ASN A 175 8.75 -3.36 0.95
CA ASN A 175 7.35 -2.94 0.87
C ASN A 175 6.83 -3.00 -0.58
N ILE A 176 7.58 -2.47 -1.55
CA ILE A 176 7.24 -2.55 -2.97
C ILE A 176 7.10 -4.00 -3.44
N ARG A 177 8.04 -4.89 -3.06
CA ARG A 177 7.97 -6.30 -3.43
C ARG A 177 6.74 -6.99 -2.85
N ILE A 178 6.40 -6.74 -1.58
CA ILE A 178 5.21 -7.32 -0.94
C ILE A 178 3.95 -6.81 -1.63
N ASN A 179 3.87 -5.52 -1.96
CA ASN A 179 2.72 -4.98 -2.68
C ASN A 179 2.53 -5.69 -4.04
N LEU A 180 3.60 -5.80 -4.85
CA LEU A 180 3.53 -6.46 -6.16
C LEU A 180 3.24 -7.96 -6.04
N ALA A 181 3.78 -8.64 -5.03
CA ALA A 181 3.46 -10.04 -4.76
C ALA A 181 1.97 -10.24 -4.44
N ALA A 182 1.39 -9.37 -3.61
CA ALA A 182 -0.04 -9.42 -3.30
C ALA A 182 -0.93 -9.16 -4.53
N LEU A 183 -0.53 -8.21 -5.40
CA LEU A 183 -1.24 -7.98 -6.67
C LEU A 183 -1.09 -9.18 -7.61
N ALA A 184 0.07 -9.83 -7.65
CA ALA A 184 0.27 -11.05 -8.43
C ALA A 184 -0.59 -12.21 -7.92
N GLU A 185 -0.74 -12.35 -6.59
CA GLU A 185 -1.63 -13.33 -5.99
C GLU A 185 -3.09 -13.04 -6.33
N LEU A 186 -3.52 -11.78 -6.26
CA LEU A 186 -4.88 -11.38 -6.65
C LEU A 186 -5.14 -11.65 -8.15
N TYR A 187 -4.15 -11.40 -9.01
CA TYR A 187 -4.23 -11.67 -10.45
C TYR A 187 -4.34 -13.17 -10.76
N ARG A 188 -3.49 -13.99 -10.12
CA ARG A 188 -3.42 -15.44 -10.33
C ARG A 188 -4.58 -16.19 -9.68
N GLY A 189 -5.12 -15.63 -8.57
CA GLY A 189 -6.12 -16.27 -7.74
C GLY A 189 -5.59 -17.54 -7.07
N ASN A 190 -6.54 -18.29 -6.56
CA ASN A 190 -6.34 -19.66 -6.11
C ASN A 190 -6.95 -20.63 -7.14
N ASP A 191 -7.08 -21.89 -6.82
CA ASP A 191 -7.48 -22.98 -7.74
C ASP A 191 -8.90 -22.86 -8.36
N MET A 192 -9.65 -21.76 -8.12
CA MET A 192 -11.02 -21.63 -8.62
C MET A 192 -11.14 -20.61 -9.75
N ILE A 193 -11.29 -19.32 -9.42
CA ILE A 193 -11.48 -18.24 -10.38
C ILE A 193 -10.45 -17.15 -10.15
N SER A 194 -9.85 -16.67 -11.23
CA SER A 194 -8.87 -15.57 -11.20
C SER A 194 -8.98 -14.72 -12.43
N VAL A 195 -8.45 -13.49 -12.38
CA VAL A 195 -8.35 -12.64 -13.58
C VAL A 195 -7.61 -13.36 -14.70
N LYS A 196 -6.53 -14.08 -14.36
CA LYS A 196 -5.78 -14.91 -15.31
C LYS A 196 -6.66 -15.98 -15.97
N SER A 197 -7.44 -16.73 -15.19
CA SER A 197 -8.30 -17.78 -15.75
C SER A 197 -9.49 -17.21 -16.54
N LEU A 198 -10.02 -16.07 -16.16
CA LEU A 198 -11.05 -15.37 -16.94
C LEU A 198 -10.53 -14.96 -18.30
N LEU A 199 -9.33 -14.35 -18.38
CA LEU A 199 -8.69 -14.01 -19.66
C LEU A 199 -8.47 -15.25 -20.55
N GLN A 200 -8.06 -16.37 -19.96
CA GLN A 200 -7.91 -17.62 -20.67
C GLN A 200 -9.24 -18.12 -21.25
N ALA A 201 -10.33 -18.03 -20.47
CA ALA A 201 -11.66 -18.41 -20.93
C ALA A 201 -12.15 -17.55 -22.10
N GLU A 202 -11.76 -16.26 -22.14
CA GLU A 202 -12.01 -15.32 -23.24
C GLU A 202 -11.04 -15.51 -24.43
N GLY A 203 -10.22 -16.57 -24.44
CA GLY A 203 -9.24 -16.85 -25.51
C GLY A 203 -8.02 -15.92 -25.52
N GLN A 204 -7.78 -15.19 -24.45
CA GLN A 204 -6.67 -14.24 -24.31
C GLN A 204 -5.45 -14.84 -23.56
N GLU A 205 -5.12 -16.08 -23.87
CA GLU A 205 -4.00 -16.80 -23.24
C GLU A 205 -2.68 -16.03 -23.32
N ALA A 206 -2.38 -15.39 -24.47
CA ALA A 206 -1.14 -14.63 -24.66
C ALA A 206 -1.08 -13.41 -23.72
N LEU A 207 -2.16 -12.67 -23.57
CA LEU A 207 -2.24 -11.54 -22.63
C LEU A 207 -2.12 -12.02 -21.18
N ALA A 208 -2.82 -13.11 -20.83
CA ALA A 208 -2.75 -13.69 -19.50
C ALA A 208 -1.32 -14.11 -19.11
N GLN A 209 -0.59 -14.76 -20.02
CA GLN A 209 0.81 -15.12 -19.79
C GLN A 209 1.74 -13.91 -19.73
N THR A 210 1.51 -12.91 -20.56
CA THR A 210 2.31 -11.66 -20.59
C THR A 210 2.22 -10.93 -19.24
N ILE A 211 1.01 -10.73 -18.71
CA ILE A 211 0.80 -10.08 -17.41
C ILE A 211 1.49 -10.88 -16.29
N ASP A 212 1.34 -12.20 -16.27
CA ASP A 212 2.00 -13.06 -15.30
C ASP A 212 3.52 -12.97 -15.38
N GLY A 213 4.07 -12.94 -16.60
CA GLY A 213 5.49 -12.73 -16.86
C GLY A 213 6.02 -11.38 -16.34
N HIS A 214 5.22 -10.31 -16.44
CA HIS A 214 5.58 -9.00 -15.91
C HIS A 214 5.71 -9.00 -14.37
N PHE A 215 4.82 -9.66 -13.65
CA PHE A 215 4.94 -9.81 -12.20
C PHE A 215 6.21 -10.56 -11.80
N HIS A 216 6.54 -11.66 -12.49
CA HIS A 216 7.77 -12.42 -12.26
C HIS A 216 9.03 -11.58 -12.54
N GLU A 217 9.04 -10.87 -13.66
CA GLU A 217 10.18 -10.04 -14.05
C GLU A 217 10.39 -8.88 -13.07
N LEU A 218 9.33 -8.22 -12.62
CA LEU A 218 9.41 -7.16 -11.62
C LEU A 218 9.97 -7.66 -10.29
N ASP A 219 9.54 -8.84 -9.80
CA ASP A 219 10.12 -9.42 -8.59
C ASP A 219 11.60 -9.74 -8.76
N ARG A 220 11.98 -10.34 -9.90
CA ARG A 220 13.37 -10.64 -10.24
C ARG A 220 14.25 -9.38 -10.27
N GLN A 221 13.77 -8.31 -10.94
CA GLN A 221 14.49 -7.04 -11.04
C GLN A 221 14.66 -6.35 -9.69
N LEU A 222 13.60 -6.34 -8.86
CA LEU A 222 13.65 -5.76 -7.50
C LEU A 222 14.56 -6.57 -6.59
N ALA A 223 14.58 -7.90 -6.70
CA ALA A 223 15.46 -8.77 -5.93
C ALA A 223 16.94 -8.57 -6.29
N ALA A 224 17.25 -8.17 -7.51
CA ALA A 224 18.60 -7.90 -7.98
C ALA A 224 19.19 -6.56 -7.46
N ILE A 225 18.41 -5.74 -6.77
CA ILE A 225 18.92 -4.52 -6.13
C ILE A 225 19.48 -4.89 -4.76
N ASP A 226 20.79 -4.80 -4.61
CA ASP A 226 21.55 -5.21 -3.43
C ASP A 226 21.62 -4.16 -2.31
N LYS A 227 21.04 -2.97 -2.53
CA LYS A 227 21.09 -1.82 -1.61
C LYS A 227 19.70 -1.41 -1.18
N PRO A 228 19.51 -0.88 0.04
CA PRO A 228 18.27 -0.20 0.41
C PRO A 228 17.91 0.90 -0.58
N LEU A 229 16.60 1.11 -0.84
CA LEU A 229 16.11 2.12 -1.79
C LEU A 229 16.72 3.50 -1.53
N PHE A 230 16.89 3.85 -0.24
CA PHE A 230 17.52 5.10 0.19
C PHE A 230 18.91 5.33 -0.44
N ASN A 231 19.68 4.28 -0.63
CA ASN A 231 21.02 4.31 -1.25
C ASN A 231 20.95 4.10 -2.76
N ALA A 232 20.11 3.17 -3.22
CA ALA A 232 19.97 2.82 -4.63
C ALA A 232 19.53 4.02 -5.49
N VAL A 233 18.64 4.89 -5.00
CA VAL A 233 18.19 6.08 -5.75
C VAL A 233 19.31 7.11 -6.00
N LYS A 234 20.36 7.11 -5.18
CA LYS A 234 21.53 8.02 -5.30
C LYS A 234 22.67 7.41 -6.11
N ASP A 235 22.69 6.09 -6.24
CA ASP A 235 23.69 5.37 -7.00
C ASP A 235 23.34 5.39 -8.50
N PRO A 236 24.24 5.77 -9.42
CA PRO A 236 23.91 5.86 -10.84
C PRO A 236 23.37 4.55 -11.42
N LYS A 237 23.99 3.40 -11.07
CA LYS A 237 23.54 2.07 -11.51
C LYS A 237 22.20 1.71 -10.92
N GLY A 238 22.03 1.89 -9.60
CA GLY A 238 20.75 1.65 -8.91
C GLY A 238 19.63 2.55 -9.45
N HIS A 239 19.92 3.82 -9.70
CA HIS A 239 18.97 4.75 -10.31
C HIS A 239 18.49 4.27 -11.70
N GLN A 240 19.42 3.80 -12.56
CA GLN A 240 19.08 3.24 -13.86
C GLN A 240 18.22 1.97 -13.74
N GLN A 241 18.57 1.05 -12.84
CA GLN A 241 17.78 -0.16 -12.58
C GLN A 241 16.35 0.21 -12.13
N LEU A 242 16.20 1.14 -11.18
CA LEU A 242 14.91 1.61 -10.70
C LEU A 242 14.07 2.30 -11.78
N ARG A 243 14.72 2.99 -12.74
CA ARG A 243 14.05 3.53 -13.93
C ARG A 243 13.50 2.43 -14.83
N ALA A 244 14.26 1.37 -15.06
CA ALA A 244 13.81 0.22 -15.85
C ALA A 244 12.61 -0.48 -15.17
N ILE A 245 12.66 -0.67 -13.85
CA ILE A 245 11.55 -1.21 -13.06
C ILE A 245 10.29 -0.32 -13.20
N SER A 246 10.46 1.00 -13.11
CA SER A 246 9.34 1.93 -13.30
C SER A 246 8.71 1.84 -14.69
N ALA A 247 9.52 1.67 -15.74
CA ALA A 247 9.03 1.47 -17.10
C ALA A 247 8.27 0.14 -17.23
N GLN A 248 8.79 -0.93 -16.62
CA GLN A 248 8.12 -2.24 -16.59
C GLN A 248 6.78 -2.20 -15.86
N MET A 249 6.68 -1.46 -14.71
CA MET A 249 5.41 -1.24 -14.01
C MET A 249 4.38 -0.50 -14.86
N LYS A 250 4.83 0.45 -15.70
CA LYS A 250 3.94 1.16 -16.63
C LYS A 250 3.36 0.21 -17.67
N ILE A 251 4.17 -0.73 -18.19
CA ILE A 251 3.71 -1.75 -19.13
C ILE A 251 2.70 -2.67 -18.46
N LEU A 252 3.03 -3.20 -17.26
CA LEU A 252 2.11 -4.03 -16.49
C LEU A 252 0.76 -3.34 -16.27
N HIS A 253 0.76 -2.05 -15.91
CA HIS A 253 -0.47 -1.29 -15.72
C HIS A 253 -1.31 -1.24 -16.99
N ALA A 254 -0.71 -0.92 -18.14
CA ALA A 254 -1.39 -0.86 -19.42
C ALA A 254 -1.98 -2.23 -19.83
N ASP A 255 -1.25 -3.33 -19.58
CA ASP A 255 -1.74 -4.68 -19.90
C ASP A 255 -2.88 -5.11 -18.95
N LEU A 256 -2.87 -4.68 -17.69
CA LEU A 256 -3.99 -4.87 -16.77
C LEU A 256 -5.22 -4.06 -17.20
N GLU A 257 -5.05 -2.80 -17.65
CA GLU A 257 -6.14 -2.02 -18.23
C GLU A 257 -6.73 -2.70 -19.49
N GLN A 258 -5.87 -3.24 -20.36
CA GLN A 258 -6.32 -4.03 -21.52
C GLN A 258 -7.10 -5.29 -21.07
N ALA A 259 -6.64 -5.96 -20.01
CA ALA A 259 -7.36 -7.10 -19.44
C ALA A 259 -8.76 -6.72 -18.96
N MET A 260 -8.92 -5.56 -18.32
CA MET A 260 -10.24 -5.06 -17.89
C MET A 260 -11.15 -4.77 -19.08
N GLN A 261 -10.62 -4.22 -20.18
CA GLN A 261 -11.38 -4.00 -21.41
C GLN A 261 -11.89 -5.32 -22.02
N VAL A 262 -11.03 -6.34 -22.06
CA VAL A 262 -11.40 -7.71 -22.53
C VAL A 262 -12.52 -8.30 -21.67
N LEU A 263 -12.45 -8.11 -20.35
CA LEU A 263 -13.45 -8.63 -19.41
C LEU A 263 -14.69 -7.71 -19.28
N GLU A 264 -14.80 -6.67 -20.12
CA GLU A 264 -15.90 -5.69 -20.13
C GLU A 264 -16.09 -4.97 -18.77
N ILE A 265 -15.02 -4.85 -17.98
CA ILE A 265 -15.03 -4.17 -16.69
C ILE A 265 -14.62 -2.71 -16.86
N GLN A 266 -15.51 -1.79 -16.56
CA GLN A 266 -15.27 -0.36 -16.62
C GLN A 266 -14.76 0.14 -15.26
N LEU A 267 -13.46 0.41 -15.14
CA LEU A 267 -12.87 0.91 -13.89
C LEU A 267 -13.31 2.34 -13.53
N GLY A 268 -13.88 3.09 -14.50
CA GLY A 268 -14.24 4.51 -14.31
C GLY A 268 -12.97 5.38 -14.21
N PHE A 269 -13.16 6.67 -13.86
CA PHE A 269 -12.06 7.58 -13.62
C PHE A 269 -11.43 7.28 -12.25
N ASN A 270 -10.11 7.14 -12.21
CA ASN A 270 -9.41 7.13 -10.94
C ASN A 270 -9.26 8.58 -10.41
N SER A 271 -9.05 8.74 -9.10
CA SER A 271 -8.94 10.06 -8.45
C SER A 271 -7.71 10.89 -8.89
N ARG A 272 -6.92 10.40 -9.85
CA ARG A 272 -5.67 11.00 -10.35
C ARG A 272 -5.71 11.37 -11.83
N ASP A 273 -6.78 11.00 -12.55
CA ASP A 273 -6.93 11.31 -13.98
C ASP A 273 -7.08 12.82 -14.27
N GLY A 274 -7.06 13.66 -13.25
CA GLY A 274 -7.20 15.11 -13.35
C GLY A 274 -5.99 15.96 -12.90
N ASP A 275 -4.83 15.35 -12.54
CA ASP A 275 -3.62 16.08 -12.07
C ASP A 275 -2.55 16.25 -13.16
#